data_a419b4e98e8901be9d098aa890472b26
#
_entry.id   a419b4e98e8901be9d098aa890472b26
#
_cell.length_a   1.000
_cell.length_b   1.000
_cell.length_c   1.000
_cell.angle_alpha   90.00
_cell.angle_beta   90.00
_cell.angle_gamma   90.00
#
_symmetry.space_group_name_H-M   'P 1'
#
loop_
_entity.id
_entity.type
_entity.pdbx_description
1 polymer ?
#
loop_
_entity_poly.entity_id
_entity_poly.type
_entity_poly.pdbx_seq_one_letter_code
_entity_poly.pdbx_strand_id
1 'polypeptide(L)'
;MENTNALKNNSITIQNELNWLSDLIDNRLDFFFFSEEDKQFVSLSSPDLDKDTSNMAAFIKRDLSDDFERLLIIGAIAANLFPEVYDRFLIKNKTLDKPYTEFGGRKNSDSNYFEPTLRTIVFIMYGSSIVHKIKLLNYFNFDHIFKQSKILSLSQSTEPLELLDKTLKLGEEFMLHITSGTPFKPSFTSNFPASRLDTPLDWGDLVLED
;
A
#
# COMPACT_ATOMS: atom_id res chain seq x y z
N MET A 1 0.34 -23.29 17.58
CA MET A 1 1.76 -22.91 17.56
C MET A 1 2.21 -22.35 16.20
N GLU A 2 1.85 -22.93 15.06
CA GLU A 2 2.23 -22.42 13.71
C GLU A 2 1.70 -21.00 13.42
N ASN A 3 0.46 -20.72 13.79
CA ASN A 3 -0.15 -19.40 13.54
C ASN A 3 0.52 -18.25 14.32
N THR A 4 1.04 -18.53 15.51
CA THR A 4 1.75 -17.54 16.35
C THR A 4 3.13 -17.18 15.76
N ASN A 5 3.82 -18.12 15.14
CA ASN A 5 5.11 -17.87 14.49
C ASN A 5 4.93 -17.10 13.19
N ALA A 6 3.89 -17.42 12.39
CA ALA A 6 3.58 -16.68 11.17
C ALA A 6 3.24 -15.21 11.46
N LEU A 7 2.40 -14.97 12.47
CA LEU A 7 2.07 -13.62 12.93
C LEU A 7 3.32 -12.84 13.35
N LYS A 8 4.20 -13.47 14.15
CA LYS A 8 5.45 -12.83 14.61
C LYS A 8 6.37 -12.49 13.44
N ASN A 9 6.57 -13.40 12.51
CA ASN A 9 7.44 -13.15 11.34
C ASN A 9 6.87 -12.04 10.46
N ASN A 10 5.57 -12.09 10.16
CA ASN A 10 4.91 -11.04 9.39
C ASN A 10 5.00 -9.67 10.08
N SER A 11 4.84 -9.61 11.40
CA SER A 11 4.92 -8.35 12.14
C SER A 11 6.31 -7.72 12.08
N ILE A 12 7.37 -8.53 12.11
CA ILE A 12 8.75 -8.05 11.97
C ILE A 12 8.98 -7.48 10.57
N THR A 13 8.54 -8.20 9.53
CA THR A 13 8.68 -7.73 8.15
C THR A 13 7.91 -6.43 7.94
N ILE A 14 6.63 -6.38 8.37
CA ILE A 14 5.82 -5.17 8.25
C ILE A 14 6.46 -4.00 9.02
N GLN A 15 7.01 -4.25 10.21
CA GLN A 15 7.70 -3.19 10.98
C GLN A 15 8.92 -2.64 10.22
N ASN A 16 9.72 -3.51 9.58
CA ASN A 16 10.87 -3.08 8.78
C ASN A 16 10.42 -2.23 7.58
N GLU A 17 9.33 -2.63 6.91
CA GLU A 17 8.73 -1.87 5.82
C GLU A 17 8.20 -0.51 6.27
N LEU A 18 7.55 -0.45 7.44
CA LEU A 18 7.07 0.79 8.02
C LEU A 18 8.21 1.74 8.41
N ASN A 19 9.32 1.18 8.93
CA ASN A 19 10.51 1.97 9.20
C ASN A 19 11.10 2.55 7.91
N TRP A 20 11.19 1.74 6.85
CA TRP A 20 11.63 2.23 5.53
C TRP A 20 10.72 3.33 4.98
N LEU A 21 9.40 3.18 5.09
CA LEU A 21 8.45 4.24 4.72
C LEU A 21 8.70 5.52 5.53
N SER A 22 8.89 5.40 6.84
CA SER A 22 9.18 6.52 7.73
C SER A 22 10.45 7.26 7.30
N ASP A 23 11.53 6.50 7.04
CA ASP A 23 12.81 7.06 6.60
C ASP A 23 12.70 7.72 5.22
N LEU A 24 11.93 7.12 4.29
CA LEU A 24 11.64 7.71 2.98
C LEU A 24 10.92 9.06 3.10
N ILE A 25 9.94 9.15 4.01
CA ILE A 25 9.20 10.38 4.26
C ILE A 25 10.13 11.45 4.81
N ASP A 26 10.94 11.12 5.81
CA ASP A 26 11.88 12.08 6.41
C ASP A 26 12.91 12.55 5.38
N ASN A 27 13.52 11.62 4.63
CA ASN A 27 14.47 11.93 3.57
C ASN A 27 13.85 12.83 2.47
N ARG A 28 12.58 12.56 2.09
CA ARG A 28 11.87 13.39 1.10
C ARG A 28 11.57 14.79 1.62
N LEU A 29 11.13 14.92 2.87
CA LEU A 29 10.81 16.21 3.47
C LEU A 29 12.07 17.04 3.71
N ASP A 30 13.15 16.41 4.17
CA ASP A 30 14.45 17.08 4.31
C ASP A 30 14.95 17.60 2.96
N PHE A 31 14.85 16.78 1.91
CA PHE A 31 15.18 17.22 0.57
C PHE A 31 14.27 18.37 0.09
N PHE A 32 12.97 18.29 0.32
CA PHE A 32 12.01 19.30 -0.10
C PHE A 32 12.23 20.67 0.57
N PHE A 33 12.56 20.67 1.85
CA PHE A 33 12.70 21.91 2.62
C PHE A 33 14.11 22.49 2.65
N PHE A 34 15.14 21.66 2.52
CA PHE A 34 16.53 22.05 2.82
C PHE A 34 17.52 21.73 1.70
N SER A 35 17.07 21.16 0.56
CA SER A 35 18.02 20.92 -0.54
C SER A 35 18.43 22.21 -1.23
N GLU A 36 19.71 22.28 -1.61
CA GLU A 36 20.25 23.29 -2.51
C GLU A 36 19.75 23.06 -3.94
N GLU A 37 19.69 24.12 -4.76
CA GLU A 37 19.04 24.11 -6.09
C GLU A 37 19.54 23.03 -7.05
N ASP A 38 20.81 22.63 -6.96
CA ASP A 38 21.43 21.63 -7.86
C ASP A 38 21.52 20.21 -7.28
N LYS A 39 20.97 19.96 -6.10
CA LYS A 39 21.05 18.66 -5.44
C LYS A 39 20.05 17.67 -6.00
N GLN A 40 20.52 16.47 -6.37
CA GLN A 40 19.63 15.40 -6.78
C GLN A 40 19.13 14.60 -5.57
N PHE A 41 17.86 14.23 -5.62
CA PHE A 41 17.28 13.35 -4.61
C PHE A 41 17.80 11.92 -4.78
N VAL A 42 18.28 11.35 -3.68
CA VAL A 42 18.68 9.95 -3.62
C VAL A 42 17.67 9.20 -2.77
N SER A 43 16.97 8.26 -3.37
CA SER A 43 16.02 7.41 -2.66
C SER A 43 16.77 6.39 -1.77
N LEU A 44 16.15 6.04 -0.65
CA LEU A 44 16.64 4.99 0.24
C LEU A 44 16.27 3.62 -0.33
N SER A 45 17.20 2.67 -0.22
CA SER A 45 16.95 1.28 -0.61
C SER A 45 15.92 0.63 0.30
N SER A 46 15.07 -0.20 -0.29
CA SER A 46 14.10 -1.01 0.47
C SER A 46 14.80 -2.08 1.33
N PRO A 47 14.16 -2.58 2.39
CA PRO A 47 14.70 -3.65 3.22
C PRO A 47 15.01 -4.91 2.42
N ASP A 48 16.14 -5.56 2.76
CA ASP A 48 16.51 -6.86 2.19
C ASP A 48 15.59 -7.96 2.74
N LEU A 49 15.02 -8.74 1.84
CA LEU A 49 14.09 -9.83 2.15
C LEU A 49 14.65 -11.23 1.82
N ASP A 50 15.90 -11.37 1.43
CA ASP A 50 16.45 -12.64 0.94
C ASP A 50 16.27 -13.78 1.93
N LYS A 51 16.48 -13.52 3.21
CA LYS A 51 16.34 -14.52 4.30
C LYS A 51 14.98 -14.50 4.98
N ASP A 52 14.09 -13.60 4.56
CA ASP A 52 12.77 -13.46 5.16
C ASP A 52 11.80 -14.49 4.55
N THR A 53 11.17 -15.29 5.42
CA THR A 53 10.21 -16.34 5.06
C THR A 53 8.77 -16.00 5.43
N SER A 54 8.51 -14.75 5.81
CA SER A 54 7.17 -14.28 6.11
C SER A 54 6.25 -14.28 4.88
N ASN A 55 4.95 -14.31 5.09
CA ASN A 55 3.98 -14.21 4.00
C ASN A 55 4.10 -12.86 3.27
N MET A 56 4.39 -11.80 4.03
CA MET A 56 4.61 -10.47 3.44
C MET A 56 5.84 -10.46 2.54
N ALA A 57 6.97 -11.02 2.99
CA ALA A 57 8.18 -11.13 2.17
C ALA A 57 7.96 -12.02 0.94
N ALA A 58 7.25 -13.13 1.10
CA ALA A 58 6.91 -14.02 -0.01
C ALA A 58 6.05 -13.31 -1.07
N PHE A 59 5.07 -12.52 -0.63
CA PHE A 59 4.23 -11.70 -1.51
C PHE A 59 5.08 -10.65 -2.25
N ILE A 60 5.90 -9.88 -1.54
CA ILE A 60 6.75 -8.85 -2.16
C ILE A 60 7.66 -9.46 -3.23
N LYS A 61 8.36 -10.54 -2.90
CA LYS A 61 9.30 -11.20 -3.84
C LYS A 61 8.63 -11.83 -5.05
N ARG A 62 7.41 -12.34 -4.91
CA ARG A 62 6.71 -13.02 -5.99
C ARG A 62 5.91 -12.09 -6.90
N ASP A 63 5.22 -11.10 -6.29
CA ASP A 63 4.13 -10.40 -6.97
C ASP A 63 4.44 -8.93 -7.26
N LEU A 64 5.47 -8.34 -6.65
CA LEU A 64 5.83 -6.93 -6.88
C LEU A 64 7.05 -6.82 -7.77
N SER A 65 7.00 -5.87 -8.71
CA SER A 65 8.04 -5.70 -9.75
C SER A 65 9.09 -4.67 -9.36
N ASP A 66 8.74 -3.70 -8.53
CA ASP A 66 9.62 -2.60 -8.14
C ASP A 66 9.31 -2.03 -6.75
N ASP A 67 10.19 -1.16 -6.26
CA ASP A 67 10.06 -0.50 -4.97
C ASP A 67 8.86 0.47 -4.91
N PHE A 68 8.35 0.94 -6.04
CA PHE A 68 7.17 1.79 -6.03
C PHE A 68 5.89 1.01 -5.78
N GLU A 69 5.75 -0.17 -6.38
CA GLU A 69 4.66 -1.10 -6.04
C GLU A 69 4.70 -1.50 -4.57
N ARG A 70 5.91 -1.75 -4.05
CA ARG A 70 6.15 -2.03 -2.64
C ARG A 70 5.70 -0.86 -1.75
N LEU A 71 6.05 0.38 -2.14
CA LEU A 71 5.62 1.59 -1.44
C LEU A 71 4.10 1.79 -1.46
N LEU A 72 3.42 1.46 -2.57
CA LEU A 72 1.96 1.52 -2.64
C LEU A 72 1.30 0.58 -1.62
N ILE A 73 1.80 -0.64 -1.49
CA ILE A 73 1.28 -1.62 -0.53
C ILE A 73 1.57 -1.19 0.91
N ILE A 74 2.84 -0.87 1.23
CA ILE A 74 3.18 -0.48 2.59
C ILE A 74 2.53 0.84 3.00
N GLY A 75 2.39 1.77 2.06
CA GLY A 75 1.66 3.01 2.27
C GLY A 75 0.19 2.79 2.63
N ALA A 76 -0.47 1.84 1.97
CA ALA A 76 -1.84 1.46 2.30
C ALA A 76 -1.95 0.69 3.64
N ILE A 77 -0.95 -0.14 3.97
CA ILE A 77 -0.84 -0.79 5.30
C ILE A 77 -0.67 0.27 6.38
N ALA A 78 0.24 1.22 6.19
CA ALA A 78 0.51 2.28 7.14
C ALA A 78 -0.72 3.15 7.42
N ALA A 79 -1.51 3.46 6.41
CA ALA A 79 -2.75 4.24 6.59
C ALA A 79 -3.76 3.55 7.54
N ASN A 80 -3.67 2.23 7.71
CA ASN A 80 -4.53 1.45 8.60
C ASN A 80 -3.90 1.14 9.96
N LEU A 81 -2.61 0.77 9.98
CA LEU A 81 -1.94 0.26 11.18
C LEU A 81 -1.04 1.29 11.87
N PHE A 82 -0.58 2.30 11.14
CA PHE A 82 0.41 3.26 11.62
C PHE A 82 0.18 4.66 10.99
N PRO A 83 -1.06 5.22 11.06
CA PRO A 83 -1.41 6.46 10.37
C PRO A 83 -0.55 7.66 10.81
N GLU A 84 -0.03 7.66 12.04
CA GLU A 84 0.82 8.73 12.59
C GLU A 84 2.10 8.96 11.78
N VAL A 85 2.55 8.01 10.97
CA VAL A 85 3.71 8.22 10.08
C VAL A 85 3.48 9.35 9.08
N TYR A 86 2.21 9.60 8.74
CA TYR A 86 1.83 10.64 7.79
C TYR A 86 1.58 12.03 8.42
N ASP A 87 1.56 12.15 9.74
CA ASP A 87 1.31 13.43 10.42
C ASP A 87 2.36 14.50 10.08
N ARG A 88 3.54 14.08 9.62
CA ARG A 88 4.59 14.97 9.09
C ARG A 88 4.11 15.82 7.91
N PHE A 89 3.12 15.37 7.16
CA PHE A 89 2.52 16.12 6.04
C PHE A 89 1.46 17.15 6.46
N LEU A 90 1.11 17.21 7.75
CA LEU A 90 0.22 18.26 8.28
C LEU A 90 0.90 19.63 8.40
N ILE A 91 2.19 19.71 8.09
CA ILE A 91 2.96 20.97 8.06
C ILE A 91 2.33 21.93 7.04
N LYS A 92 2.14 23.18 7.46
CA LYS A 92 1.60 24.24 6.62
C LYS A 92 2.68 25.18 6.13
N ASN A 93 2.50 25.70 4.92
CA ASN A 93 3.25 26.83 4.43
C ASN A 93 2.83 28.09 5.22
N LYS A 94 3.76 28.63 6.00
CA LYS A 94 3.49 29.78 6.90
C LYS A 94 3.12 31.05 6.15
N THR A 95 3.61 31.22 4.93
CA THR A 95 3.33 32.43 4.11
C THR A 95 1.91 32.39 3.55
N LEU A 96 1.43 31.22 3.15
CA LEU A 96 0.11 31.05 2.52
C LEU A 96 -0.97 30.59 3.49
N ASP A 97 -0.59 30.21 4.71
CA ASP A 97 -1.45 29.55 5.71
C ASP A 97 -2.24 28.35 5.15
N LYS A 98 -1.60 27.59 4.25
CA LYS A 98 -2.20 26.46 3.55
C LYS A 98 -1.29 25.22 3.66
N PRO A 99 -1.85 23.99 3.61
CA PRO A 99 -1.06 22.79 3.39
C PRO A 99 -0.27 22.89 2.08
N TYR A 100 0.85 22.20 2.01
CA TYR A 100 1.59 22.06 0.75
C TYR A 100 0.81 21.14 -0.18
N THR A 101 0.42 21.66 -1.36
CA THR A 101 -0.35 20.89 -2.36
C THR A 101 0.43 19.73 -2.94
N GLU A 102 1.75 19.80 -2.92
CA GLU A 102 2.67 18.76 -3.36
C GLU A 102 2.51 17.47 -2.55
N PHE A 103 2.21 17.59 -1.25
CA PHE A 103 2.06 16.45 -0.36
C PHE A 103 0.78 15.64 -0.63
N GLY A 104 -0.21 16.26 -1.25
CA GLY A 104 -1.52 15.65 -1.42
C GLY A 104 -2.18 15.38 -0.07
N GLY A 105 -2.88 14.24 -0.01
CA GLY A 105 -3.55 13.82 1.22
C GLY A 105 -4.84 14.57 1.52
N ARG A 106 -5.53 14.09 2.54
CA ARG A 106 -6.75 14.68 3.05
C ARG A 106 -6.68 14.71 4.58
N LYS A 107 -7.31 15.69 5.15
CA LYS A 107 -7.58 15.68 6.57
C LYS A 107 -8.89 14.92 6.78
N ASN A 108 -8.84 13.81 7.48
CA ASN A 108 -10.05 13.11 7.88
C ASN A 108 -10.84 13.98 8.84
N SER A 109 -12.12 14.26 8.52
CA SER A 109 -12.98 15.14 9.32
C SER A 109 -13.27 14.58 10.71
N ASP A 110 -13.31 13.25 10.84
CA ASP A 110 -13.77 12.58 12.06
C ASP A 110 -12.62 12.31 13.04
N SER A 111 -11.42 12.04 12.53
CA SER A 111 -10.27 11.60 13.32
C SER A 111 -9.10 12.58 13.34
N ASN A 112 -9.16 13.65 12.53
CA ASN A 112 -8.11 14.70 12.41
C ASN A 112 -6.73 14.22 11.95
N TYR A 113 -6.52 12.94 11.62
CA TYR A 113 -5.25 12.47 11.07
C TYR A 113 -5.14 12.75 9.56
N PHE A 114 -3.91 12.64 9.04
CA PHE A 114 -3.64 12.79 7.61
C PHE A 114 -3.95 11.48 6.88
N GLU A 115 -4.82 11.54 5.89
CA GLU A 115 -5.16 10.41 5.02
C GLU A 115 -4.33 10.49 3.72
N PRO A 116 -3.37 9.58 3.48
CA PRO A 116 -2.53 9.64 2.30
C PRO A 116 -3.32 9.34 1.04
N THR A 117 -3.03 10.06 -0.03
CA THR A 117 -3.57 9.84 -1.37
C THR A 117 -2.48 9.29 -2.30
N LEU A 118 -2.83 8.91 -3.51
CA LEU A 118 -1.84 8.54 -4.53
C LEU A 118 -0.81 9.65 -4.77
N ARG A 119 -1.22 10.93 -4.67
CA ARG A 119 -0.32 12.09 -4.75
C ARG A 119 0.74 12.04 -3.66
N THR A 120 0.36 11.69 -2.43
CA THR A 120 1.27 11.54 -1.30
C THR A 120 2.32 10.46 -1.56
N ILE A 121 1.90 9.29 -2.05
CA ILE A 121 2.82 8.18 -2.32
C ILE A 121 3.82 8.54 -3.44
N VAL A 122 3.33 9.16 -4.53
CA VAL A 122 4.23 9.64 -5.60
C VAL A 122 5.20 10.70 -5.07
N PHE A 123 4.73 11.61 -4.23
CA PHE A 123 5.58 12.65 -3.64
C PHE A 123 6.70 12.04 -2.79
N ILE A 124 6.41 11.04 -1.97
CA ILE A 124 7.42 10.37 -1.12
C ILE A 124 8.58 9.85 -1.97
N MET A 125 8.30 9.13 -3.05
CA MET A 125 9.36 8.52 -3.84
C MET A 125 9.95 9.45 -4.92
N TYR A 126 9.10 10.21 -5.60
CA TYR A 126 9.48 10.94 -6.82
C TYR A 126 9.29 12.46 -6.74
N GLY A 127 8.82 13.00 -5.61
CA GLY A 127 8.55 14.42 -5.47
C GLY A 127 7.49 14.92 -6.46
N SER A 128 7.76 16.06 -7.10
CA SER A 128 6.82 16.71 -8.04
C SER A 128 6.93 16.18 -9.48
N SER A 129 7.65 15.08 -9.73
CA SER A 129 7.90 14.55 -11.08
C SER A 129 6.63 14.21 -11.86
N ILE A 130 6.37 14.94 -12.96
CA ILE A 130 5.21 14.73 -13.84
C ILE A 130 5.27 13.34 -14.51
N VAL A 131 6.46 12.91 -14.92
CA VAL A 131 6.66 11.60 -15.58
C VAL A 131 6.17 10.46 -14.68
N HIS A 132 6.50 10.49 -13.39
CA HIS A 132 6.09 9.44 -12.46
C HIS A 132 4.59 9.53 -12.11
N LYS A 133 4.03 10.75 -12.06
CA LYS A 133 2.57 10.91 -11.93
C LYS A 133 1.79 10.28 -13.08
N ILE A 134 2.32 10.40 -14.31
CA ILE A 134 1.71 9.76 -15.50
C ILE A 134 1.91 8.25 -15.45
N LYS A 135 3.10 7.76 -15.12
CA LYS A 135 3.38 6.32 -15.00
C LYS A 135 2.50 5.63 -13.96
N LEU A 136 2.12 6.35 -12.91
CA LEU A 136 1.21 5.82 -11.88
C LEU A 136 -0.10 5.28 -12.45
N LEU A 137 -0.61 5.87 -13.54
CA LEU A 137 -1.85 5.43 -14.18
C LEU A 137 -1.79 3.95 -14.59
N ASN A 138 -0.60 3.44 -14.93
CA ASN A 138 -0.41 2.07 -15.38
C ASN A 138 -0.63 1.03 -14.27
N TYR A 139 -0.33 1.37 -13.01
CA TYR A 139 -0.52 0.45 -11.87
C TYR A 139 -2.00 0.18 -11.55
N PHE A 140 -2.90 0.99 -12.09
CA PHE A 140 -4.35 0.82 -11.88
C PHE A 140 -5.09 0.39 -13.15
N ASN A 141 -4.38 -0.08 -14.17
CA ASN A 141 -4.95 -0.72 -15.35
C ASN A 141 -5.55 -2.10 -15.00
N PHE A 142 -6.47 -2.59 -15.83
CA PHE A 142 -7.16 -3.85 -15.60
C PHE A 142 -6.23 -5.06 -15.53
N ASP A 143 -5.10 -5.02 -16.22
CA ASP A 143 -4.14 -6.12 -16.32
C ASP A 143 -3.14 -6.14 -15.14
N HIS A 144 -3.12 -5.13 -14.30
CA HIS A 144 -2.21 -5.08 -13.17
C HIS A 144 -2.70 -5.96 -12.01
N ILE A 145 -1.76 -6.63 -11.31
CA ILE A 145 -2.05 -7.54 -10.20
C ILE A 145 -2.92 -6.91 -9.11
N PHE A 146 -2.73 -5.64 -8.81
CA PHE A 146 -3.52 -4.94 -7.80
C PHE A 146 -5.01 -4.95 -8.14
N LYS A 147 -5.35 -4.81 -9.41
CA LYS A 147 -6.72 -4.80 -9.88
C LYS A 147 -7.29 -6.22 -10.00
N GLN A 148 -6.52 -7.12 -10.60
CA GLN A 148 -6.95 -8.50 -10.83
C GLN A 148 -7.22 -9.25 -9.53
N SER A 149 -6.29 -9.14 -8.57
CA SER A 149 -6.38 -9.85 -7.28
C SER A 149 -7.10 -9.07 -6.19
N LYS A 150 -7.62 -7.86 -6.49
CA LYS A 150 -8.28 -6.96 -5.51
C LYS A 150 -7.44 -6.70 -4.26
N ILE A 151 -6.11 -6.75 -4.41
CA ILE A 151 -5.17 -6.50 -3.30
C ILE A 151 -5.24 -5.04 -2.90
N LEU A 152 -5.25 -4.16 -3.91
CA LEU A 152 -5.24 -2.72 -3.73
C LEU A 152 -6.33 -2.10 -4.60
N SER A 153 -7.11 -1.20 -4.03
CA SER A 153 -8.15 -0.45 -4.71
C SER A 153 -8.09 1.02 -4.31
N LEU A 154 -8.76 1.85 -5.09
CA LEU A 154 -8.89 3.27 -4.80
C LEU A 154 -10.24 3.57 -4.14
N SER A 155 -10.25 4.54 -3.22
CA SER A 155 -11.49 4.98 -2.60
C SER A 155 -12.52 5.40 -3.66
N GLN A 156 -13.74 4.95 -3.47
CA GLN A 156 -14.90 5.50 -4.19
C GLN A 156 -15.39 6.74 -3.42
N SER A 157 -15.63 7.81 -4.13
CA SER A 157 -16.21 9.04 -3.57
C SER A 157 -17.51 9.34 -4.31
N THR A 158 -18.47 9.91 -3.59
CA THR A 158 -19.69 10.46 -4.19
C THR A 158 -19.42 11.66 -5.07
N GLU A 159 -18.30 12.36 -4.82
CA GLU A 159 -17.81 13.44 -5.68
C GLU A 159 -16.76 12.92 -6.65
N PRO A 160 -16.73 13.41 -7.90
CA PRO A 160 -15.70 13.06 -8.86
C PRO A 160 -14.35 13.62 -8.38
N LEU A 161 -13.52 12.72 -7.88
CA LEU A 161 -12.15 13.04 -7.50
C LEU A 161 -11.21 12.67 -8.62
N GLU A 162 -10.20 13.51 -8.82
CA GLU A 162 -9.08 13.16 -9.66
C GLU A 162 -8.34 11.94 -9.12
N LEU A 163 -7.79 11.12 -10.00
CA LEU A 163 -7.15 9.86 -9.61
C LEU A 163 -6.08 10.05 -8.53
N LEU A 164 -5.25 11.08 -8.65
CA LEU A 164 -4.18 11.34 -7.68
C LEU A 164 -4.67 11.71 -6.27
N ASP A 165 -5.92 12.15 -6.15
CA ASP A 165 -6.51 12.56 -4.87
C ASP A 165 -7.36 11.46 -4.22
N LYS A 166 -7.33 10.26 -4.81
CA LYS A 166 -7.96 9.07 -4.23
C LYS A 166 -7.02 8.41 -3.22
N THR A 167 -7.60 7.93 -2.12
CA THR A 167 -6.88 7.16 -1.11
C THR A 167 -6.77 5.69 -1.50
N LEU A 168 -5.71 5.05 -1.03
CA LEU A 168 -5.47 3.61 -1.23
C LEU A 168 -6.27 2.80 -0.20
N LYS A 169 -6.87 1.71 -0.67
CA LYS A 169 -7.55 0.74 0.19
C LYS A 169 -7.04 -0.65 -0.08
N LEU A 170 -6.61 -1.33 0.97
CA LEU A 170 -6.28 -2.76 0.91
C LEU A 170 -7.54 -3.61 0.98
N GLY A 171 -7.50 -4.75 0.29
CA GLY A 171 -8.50 -5.80 0.46
C GLY A 171 -8.40 -6.41 1.86
N GLU A 172 -9.54 -6.59 2.54
CA GLU A 172 -9.58 -7.12 3.91
C GLU A 172 -8.91 -8.50 4.01
N GLU A 173 -9.17 -9.37 3.05
CA GLU A 173 -8.61 -10.72 3.01
C GLU A 173 -7.10 -10.71 2.80
N PHE A 174 -6.61 -9.83 1.93
CA PHE A 174 -5.18 -9.64 1.74
C PHE A 174 -4.54 -9.17 3.05
N MET A 175 -5.17 -8.20 3.71
CA MET A 175 -4.70 -7.67 5.00
C MET A 175 -4.60 -8.79 6.05
N LEU A 176 -5.64 -9.64 6.17
CA LEU A 176 -5.63 -10.79 7.06
C LEU A 176 -4.54 -11.79 6.70
N HIS A 177 -4.33 -12.06 5.42
CA HIS A 177 -3.29 -12.98 4.95
C HIS A 177 -1.88 -12.51 5.35
N ILE A 178 -1.53 -11.26 5.08
CA ILE A 178 -0.19 -10.73 5.36
C ILE A 178 0.06 -10.46 6.84
N THR A 179 -0.98 -10.19 7.63
CA THR A 179 -0.83 -9.90 9.07
C THR A 179 -0.89 -11.15 9.92
N SER A 180 -1.91 -12.00 9.75
CA SER A 180 -2.16 -13.15 10.62
C SER A 180 -1.69 -14.49 10.05
N GLY A 181 -1.24 -14.52 8.79
CA GLY A 181 -0.89 -15.77 8.10
C GLY A 181 -2.10 -16.63 7.71
N THR A 182 -3.31 -16.07 7.79
CA THR A 182 -4.51 -16.74 7.30
C THR A 182 -4.38 -17.03 5.80
N PRO A 183 -4.74 -18.22 5.30
CA PRO A 183 -4.69 -18.50 3.87
C PRO A 183 -5.48 -17.46 3.07
N PHE A 184 -4.88 -16.92 2.01
CA PHE A 184 -5.57 -15.97 1.12
C PHE A 184 -6.72 -16.68 0.43
N LYS A 185 -7.93 -16.20 0.68
CA LYS A 185 -9.17 -16.72 0.10
C LYS A 185 -9.92 -15.56 -0.52
N PRO A 186 -9.94 -15.43 -1.87
CA PRO A 186 -10.66 -14.33 -2.51
C PRO A 186 -12.15 -14.40 -2.19
N SER A 187 -12.73 -13.29 -1.70
CA SER A 187 -14.17 -13.17 -1.47
C SER A 187 -14.93 -12.81 -2.74
N PHE A 188 -16.14 -13.30 -2.81
CA PHE A 188 -17.09 -12.86 -3.83
C PHE A 188 -17.80 -11.57 -3.34
N THR A 189 -17.89 -10.58 -4.21
CA THR A 189 -18.59 -9.33 -3.86
C THR A 189 -20.11 -9.55 -3.92
N SER A 190 -20.87 -8.69 -3.22
CA SER A 190 -22.33 -8.67 -3.26
C SER A 190 -22.93 -8.58 -4.68
N ASN A 191 -22.15 -8.10 -5.64
CA ASN A 191 -22.53 -8.02 -7.05
C ASN A 191 -22.31 -9.33 -7.83
N PHE A 192 -21.64 -10.31 -7.23
CA PHE A 192 -21.49 -11.63 -7.78
C PHE A 192 -22.02 -12.65 -6.76
N PRO A 193 -23.26 -13.10 -6.89
CA PRO A 193 -23.96 -13.94 -5.90
C PRO A 193 -23.46 -15.39 -5.98
N ALA A 194 -22.17 -15.62 -5.70
CA ALA A 194 -21.57 -16.92 -5.56
C ALA A 194 -21.06 -17.08 -4.13
N SER A 195 -21.20 -18.27 -3.59
CA SER A 195 -20.54 -18.69 -2.35
C SER A 195 -19.49 -19.75 -2.66
N ARG A 196 -18.37 -19.68 -1.92
CA ARG A 196 -17.40 -20.77 -2.00
C ARG A 196 -17.97 -22.00 -1.31
N LEU A 197 -17.92 -23.13 -2.01
CA LEU A 197 -18.20 -24.43 -1.40
C LEU A 197 -16.85 -25.07 -1.07
N ASP A 198 -16.58 -25.25 0.20
CA ASP A 198 -15.47 -26.08 0.67
C ASP A 198 -15.99 -27.52 0.78
N THR A 199 -15.40 -28.43 0.05
CA THR A 199 -15.69 -29.88 0.15
C THR A 199 -14.49 -30.59 0.77
N PRO A 200 -14.72 -31.55 1.68
CA PRO A 200 -13.64 -32.41 2.17
C PRO A 200 -13.27 -33.53 1.17
N LEU A 201 -13.95 -33.59 0.01
CA LEU A 201 -13.68 -34.60 -1.03
C LEU A 201 -12.48 -34.18 -1.87
N ASP A 202 -11.59 -35.12 -2.13
CA ASP A 202 -10.47 -34.97 -3.07
C ASP A 202 -10.88 -35.43 -4.49
N TRP A 203 -10.10 -35.05 -5.50
CA TRP A 203 -10.39 -35.45 -6.89
C TRP A 203 -10.46 -36.97 -7.06
N GLY A 204 -9.77 -37.74 -6.20
CA GLY A 204 -9.84 -39.20 -6.17
C GLY A 204 -11.17 -39.77 -5.67
N ASP A 205 -12.00 -38.96 -5.03
CA ASP A 205 -13.31 -39.38 -4.49
C ASP A 205 -14.44 -39.21 -5.53
N LEU A 206 -14.13 -38.63 -6.70
CA LEU A 206 -15.08 -38.48 -7.78
C LEU A 206 -15.28 -39.85 -8.48
N VAL A 207 -16.43 -40.45 -8.25
CA VAL A 207 -16.88 -41.62 -9.04
C VAL A 207 -17.55 -41.08 -10.30
N LEU A 208 -16.89 -41.17 -11.43
CA LEU A 208 -17.50 -40.92 -12.74
C LEU A 208 -18.18 -42.23 -13.17
N GLU A 209 -19.48 -42.22 -13.33
CA GLU A 209 -20.19 -43.34 -14.01
C GLU A 209 -19.89 -43.25 -15.50
N ASP A 210 -19.51 -44.40 -16.08
CA ASP A 210 -19.24 -44.57 -17.51
C ASP A 210 -20.51 -44.49 -18.36
#